data_4397ae247595479a317db23237ec1ed6
#
_entry.id   4397ae247595479a317db23237ec1ed6
#
_cell.length_a   1.000
_cell.length_b   1.000
_cell.length_c   1.000
_cell.angle_alpha   90.00
_cell.angle_beta   90.00
_cell.angle_gamma   90.00
#
_symmetry.space_group_name_H-M   'P 1'
#
loop_
_entity.id
_entity.type
_entity.pdbx_description
1 polymer ?
#
loop_
_entity_poly.entity_id
_entity_poly.type
_entity_poly.pdbx_seq_one_letter_code
_entity_poly.pdbx_strand_id
1 'polypeptide(L)'
;MIASGNHLLTQVKDNQPTLRRKLELGALGRKPSGCATSKAKGRNRWETRELTVFPAKAWFRHTLWEKLIKTVLRLERTVCKRDPKTGLCATTNETVFWVSSAEGIAPERWNEWIRGHWRIENGSHYVRDVAFAEDASRIRKNPDIAARLRSFAYNLIRASGADNIKNTRYRAALDIAFAVKILDAR
;
A
#
# COMPACT_ATOMS: atom_id res chain seq x y z
N MET A 1 17.88 -7.54 4.87
CA MET A 1 16.59 -7.81 4.20
C MET A 1 16.78 -8.67 2.94
N ILE A 2 17.53 -8.25 1.93
CA ILE A 2 17.77 -9.07 0.72
C ILE A 2 18.65 -10.30 1.02
N ALA A 3 19.64 -10.16 1.90
CA ALA A 3 20.49 -11.26 2.34
C ALA A 3 19.73 -12.39 3.11
N SER A 4 18.52 -12.14 3.57
CA SER A 4 17.66 -13.14 4.24
C SER A 4 16.67 -13.84 3.30
N GLY A 5 16.86 -13.74 1.97
CA GLY A 5 15.97 -14.34 0.97
C GLY A 5 14.67 -13.57 0.72
N ASN A 6 14.50 -12.43 1.36
CA ASN A 6 13.32 -11.57 1.12
C ASN A 6 13.54 -10.66 -0.08
N HIS A 7 12.45 -10.27 -0.72
CA HIS A 7 12.46 -9.33 -1.84
C HIS A 7 11.94 -7.95 -1.44
N LEU A 8 12.52 -6.92 -2.07
CA LEU A 8 12.06 -5.55 -1.96
C LEU A 8 11.03 -5.28 -3.05
N LEU A 9 9.92 -4.65 -2.69
CA LEU A 9 8.98 -4.00 -3.61
C LEU A 9 8.66 -2.63 -3.03
N THR A 10 9.05 -1.56 -3.73
CA THR A 10 8.84 -0.19 -3.24
C THR A 10 8.40 0.75 -4.34
N GLN A 11 7.52 1.69 -3.98
CA GLN A 11 7.06 2.76 -4.86
C GLN A 11 8.12 3.84 -4.98
N VAL A 12 8.33 4.35 -6.18
CA VAL A 12 9.13 5.55 -6.44
C VAL A 12 8.22 6.76 -6.29
N LYS A 13 8.36 7.46 -5.17
CA LYS A 13 7.56 8.65 -4.83
C LYS A 13 8.20 9.93 -5.37
N ASP A 14 7.47 11.04 -5.27
CA ASP A 14 7.88 12.37 -5.77
C ASP A 14 9.10 12.96 -5.04
N ASN A 15 9.46 12.43 -3.87
CA ASN A 15 10.69 12.77 -3.16
C ASN A 15 11.96 12.21 -3.87
N GLN A 16 11.80 11.43 -4.94
CA GLN A 16 12.88 10.93 -5.81
C GLN A 16 12.67 11.38 -7.27
N PRO A 17 12.66 12.70 -7.55
CA PRO A 17 12.23 13.22 -8.86
C PRO A 17 13.17 12.80 -9.99
N THR A 18 14.47 12.73 -9.74
CA THR A 18 15.47 12.31 -10.74
C THR A 18 15.27 10.85 -11.15
N LEU A 19 15.06 9.97 -10.17
CA LEU A 19 14.79 8.55 -10.44
C LEU A 19 13.48 8.40 -11.19
N ARG A 20 12.42 9.05 -10.74
CA ARG A 20 11.10 9.02 -11.38
C ARG A 20 11.19 9.44 -12.85
N ARG A 21 11.80 10.59 -13.16
CA ARG A 21 11.99 11.06 -14.53
C ARG A 21 12.79 10.06 -15.39
N LYS A 22 13.82 9.45 -14.82
CA LYS A 22 14.61 8.42 -15.51
C LYS A 22 13.76 7.22 -15.88
N LEU A 23 12.86 6.78 -14.99
CA LEU A 23 11.94 5.65 -15.23
C LEU A 23 10.89 6.03 -16.29
N GLU A 24 10.31 7.21 -16.22
CA GLU A 24 9.33 7.71 -17.19
C GLU A 24 9.90 7.72 -18.60
N LEU A 25 11.03 8.38 -18.81
CA LEU A 25 11.70 8.45 -20.10
C LEU A 25 12.13 7.06 -20.60
N GLY A 26 12.64 6.23 -19.70
CA GLY A 26 13.06 4.89 -20.05
C GLY A 26 11.91 3.96 -20.43
N ALA A 27 10.73 4.14 -19.88
CA ALA A 27 9.56 3.32 -20.19
C ALA A 27 8.99 3.59 -21.59
N LEU A 28 9.18 4.78 -22.14
CA LEU A 28 8.70 5.16 -23.48
C LEU A 28 9.39 4.38 -24.60
N GLY A 29 10.66 4.05 -24.43
CA GLY A 29 11.47 3.43 -25.50
C GLY A 29 11.80 1.95 -25.30
N ARG A 30 11.25 1.30 -24.26
CA ARG A 30 11.59 -0.11 -23.94
C ARG A 30 10.46 -1.06 -24.16
N LYS A 31 10.81 -2.25 -24.66
CA LYS A 31 9.86 -3.36 -24.79
C LYS A 31 9.55 -3.93 -23.39
N PRO A 32 8.28 -3.99 -22.97
CA PRO A 32 7.90 -4.63 -21.72
C PRO A 32 8.13 -6.15 -21.79
N SER A 33 8.37 -6.76 -20.64
CA SER A 33 8.42 -8.22 -20.48
C SER A 33 7.04 -8.83 -20.26
N GLY A 34 6.06 -8.01 -19.88
CA GLY A 34 4.68 -8.43 -19.68
C GLY A 34 3.79 -7.29 -19.26
N CYS A 35 2.49 -7.50 -19.35
CA CYS A 35 1.47 -6.56 -18.90
C CYS A 35 0.27 -7.30 -18.29
N ALA A 36 -0.42 -6.64 -17.37
CA ALA A 36 -1.67 -7.11 -16.79
C ALA A 36 -2.66 -5.96 -16.61
N THR A 37 -3.92 -6.23 -16.91
CA THR A 37 -5.01 -5.27 -16.71
C THR A 37 -5.97 -5.80 -15.66
N SER A 38 -6.38 -4.94 -14.74
CA SER A 38 -7.43 -5.28 -13.78
C SER A 38 -8.47 -4.17 -13.71
N LYS A 39 -9.73 -4.56 -13.59
CA LYS A 39 -10.87 -3.65 -13.48
C LYS A 39 -11.58 -3.91 -12.17
N ALA A 40 -12.00 -2.85 -11.51
CA ALA A 40 -12.79 -2.90 -10.28
C ALA A 40 -13.97 -1.94 -10.37
N LYS A 41 -15.13 -2.39 -9.91
CA LYS A 41 -16.35 -1.59 -9.81
C LYS A 41 -16.74 -1.46 -8.35
N GLY A 42 -16.84 -0.24 -7.88
CA GLY A 42 -17.38 0.10 -6.57
C GLY A 42 -18.66 0.93 -6.72
N ARG A 43 -19.23 1.39 -5.62
CA ARG A 43 -20.40 2.29 -5.63
C ARG A 43 -20.01 3.61 -6.33
N ASN A 44 -20.63 3.89 -7.48
CA ASN A 44 -20.38 5.09 -8.29
C ASN A 44 -18.90 5.29 -8.69
N ARG A 45 -18.12 4.22 -8.76
CA ARG A 45 -16.70 4.29 -9.10
C ARG A 45 -16.30 3.09 -9.96
N TRP A 46 -15.62 3.38 -11.05
CA TRP A 46 -14.95 2.39 -11.89
C TRP A 46 -13.46 2.67 -11.89
N GLU A 47 -12.69 1.64 -11.76
CA GLU A 47 -11.24 1.73 -11.74
C GLU A 47 -10.65 0.72 -12.69
N THR A 48 -9.78 1.20 -13.59
CA THR A 48 -8.94 0.37 -14.45
C THR A 48 -7.48 0.57 -14.05
N ARG A 49 -6.75 -0.52 -13.94
CA ARG A 49 -5.32 -0.54 -13.67
C ARG A 49 -4.63 -1.32 -14.75
N GLU A 50 -3.62 -0.72 -15.35
CA GLU A 50 -2.75 -1.32 -16.34
C GLU A 50 -1.33 -1.36 -15.80
N LEU A 51 -0.86 -2.56 -15.52
CA LEU A 51 0.49 -2.80 -15.03
C LEU A 51 1.38 -3.25 -16.17
N THR A 52 2.49 -2.56 -16.37
CA THR A 52 3.53 -2.91 -17.32
C THR A 52 4.80 -3.27 -16.59
N VAL A 53 5.41 -4.41 -16.95
CA VAL A 53 6.61 -4.95 -16.32
C VAL A 53 7.81 -4.79 -17.25
N PHE A 54 8.92 -4.31 -16.72
CA PHE A 54 10.16 -4.13 -17.47
C PHE A 54 11.35 -4.74 -16.74
N PRO A 55 12.32 -5.37 -17.45
CA PRO A 55 13.61 -5.74 -16.89
C PRO A 55 14.41 -4.49 -16.49
N ALA A 56 14.87 -4.41 -15.24
CA ALA A 56 15.48 -3.18 -14.70
C ALA A 56 16.90 -2.89 -15.16
N LYS A 57 17.63 -3.89 -15.68
CA LYS A 57 19.07 -3.82 -15.98
C LYS A 57 19.51 -2.56 -16.72
N ALA A 58 18.75 -2.12 -17.71
CA ALA A 58 19.09 -0.98 -18.54
C ALA A 58 18.93 0.39 -17.82
N TRP A 59 18.13 0.48 -16.76
CA TRP A 59 17.95 1.72 -15.99
C TRP A 59 19.04 1.94 -14.95
N PHE A 60 19.57 0.86 -14.38
CA PHE A 60 20.45 0.89 -13.22
C PHE A 60 21.90 0.53 -13.54
N ARG A 61 22.25 0.38 -14.83
CA ARG A 61 23.62 0.09 -15.27
C ARG A 61 24.61 1.14 -14.70
N HIS A 62 25.72 0.66 -14.18
CA HIS A 62 26.78 1.45 -13.53
C HIS A 62 26.33 2.23 -12.28
N THR A 63 25.26 1.79 -11.62
CA THR A 63 24.82 2.33 -10.34
C THR A 63 24.92 1.28 -9.23
N LEU A 64 24.92 1.72 -7.97
CA LEU A 64 24.87 0.83 -6.81
C LEU A 64 23.64 -0.09 -6.80
N TRP A 65 22.59 0.30 -7.52
CA TRP A 65 21.30 -0.41 -7.59
C TRP A 65 21.26 -1.50 -8.66
N GLU A 66 22.27 -1.58 -9.54
CA GLU A 66 22.29 -2.53 -10.68
C GLU A 66 22.15 -3.98 -10.24
N LYS A 67 22.82 -4.34 -9.14
CA LYS A 67 22.76 -5.71 -8.59
C LYS A 67 21.49 -5.97 -7.78
N LEU A 68 20.86 -4.93 -7.25
CA LEU A 68 19.74 -5.04 -6.32
C LEU A 68 18.39 -4.96 -7.03
N ILE A 69 18.21 -4.03 -7.97
CA ILE A 69 16.93 -3.84 -8.66
C ILE A 69 16.91 -4.66 -9.95
N LYS A 70 15.95 -5.58 -10.03
CA LYS A 70 15.77 -6.51 -11.15
C LYS A 70 14.58 -6.16 -12.03
N THR A 71 13.54 -5.57 -11.43
CA THR A 71 12.27 -5.28 -12.12
C THR A 71 11.85 -3.84 -11.88
N VAL A 72 11.37 -3.20 -12.94
CA VAL A 72 10.66 -1.91 -12.92
C VAL A 72 9.22 -2.17 -13.33
N LEU A 73 8.29 -1.58 -12.58
CA LEU A 73 6.86 -1.70 -12.84
C LEU A 73 6.29 -0.30 -13.08
N ARG A 74 5.51 -0.14 -14.14
CA ARG A 74 4.69 1.05 -14.40
C ARG A 74 3.23 0.69 -14.19
N LEU A 75 2.57 1.32 -13.25
CA LEU A 75 1.15 1.17 -13.01
C LEU A 75 0.42 2.44 -13.45
N GLU A 76 -0.44 2.30 -14.43
CA GLU A 76 -1.35 3.34 -14.90
C GLU A 76 -2.74 3.04 -14.34
N ARG A 77 -3.30 4.01 -13.66
CA ARG A 77 -4.57 3.88 -12.96
C ARG A 77 -5.53 4.95 -13.44
N THR A 78 -6.65 4.52 -13.99
CA THR A 78 -7.75 5.38 -14.40
C THR A 78 -8.93 5.15 -13.47
N VAL A 79 -9.42 6.22 -12.86
CA VAL A 79 -10.59 6.18 -11.97
C VAL A 79 -11.65 7.12 -12.49
N CYS A 80 -12.83 6.59 -12.80
CA CYS A 80 -14.04 7.35 -13.09
C CYS A 80 -14.95 7.31 -11.87
N LYS A 81 -15.28 8.48 -11.32
CA LYS A 81 -16.26 8.65 -10.24
C LYS A 81 -17.50 9.34 -10.81
N ARG A 82 -18.66 8.70 -10.69
CA ARG A 82 -19.94 9.29 -11.07
C ARG A 82 -20.53 10.06 -9.90
N ASP A 83 -20.85 11.31 -10.13
CA ASP A 83 -21.61 12.12 -9.17
C ASP A 83 -23.04 11.59 -9.10
N PRO A 84 -23.55 11.18 -7.92
CA PRO A 84 -24.93 10.68 -7.79
C PRO A 84 -26.00 11.72 -8.07
N LYS A 85 -25.70 13.03 -7.94
CA LYS A 85 -26.66 14.12 -8.14
C LYS A 85 -26.73 14.54 -9.59
N THR A 86 -25.61 14.73 -10.24
CA THR A 86 -25.52 15.23 -11.62
C THR A 86 -25.42 14.15 -12.67
N GLY A 87 -25.05 12.93 -12.27
CA GLY A 87 -24.78 11.81 -13.17
C GLY A 87 -23.47 11.93 -13.95
N LEU A 88 -22.74 13.04 -13.81
CA LEU A 88 -21.49 13.28 -14.53
C LEU A 88 -20.35 12.39 -13.98
N CYS A 89 -19.45 12.00 -14.88
CA CYS A 89 -18.24 11.25 -14.54
C CYS A 89 -17.03 12.17 -14.50
N ALA A 90 -16.35 12.20 -13.35
CA ALA A 90 -15.01 12.78 -13.22
C ALA A 90 -13.97 11.68 -13.37
N THR A 91 -13.08 11.79 -14.36
CA THR A 91 -12.01 10.83 -14.61
C THR A 91 -10.68 11.39 -14.15
N THR A 92 -9.94 10.60 -13.39
CA THR A 92 -8.57 10.91 -12.96
C THR A 92 -7.62 9.82 -13.44
N ASN A 93 -6.46 10.22 -13.95
CA ASN A 93 -5.39 9.35 -14.38
C ASN A 93 -4.17 9.54 -13.48
N GLU A 94 -3.55 8.44 -13.09
CA GLU A 94 -2.36 8.44 -12.26
C GLU A 94 -1.36 7.41 -12.81
N THR A 95 -0.09 7.81 -12.93
CA THR A 95 1.00 6.90 -13.29
C THR A 95 1.98 6.80 -12.14
N VAL A 96 2.23 5.58 -11.70
CA VAL A 96 3.11 5.27 -10.56
C VAL A 96 4.16 4.25 -10.98
N PHE A 97 5.39 4.46 -10.53
CA PHE A 97 6.49 3.51 -10.74
C PHE A 97 6.83 2.77 -9.44
N TRP A 98 7.12 1.49 -9.61
CA TRP A 98 7.63 0.62 -8.56
C TRP A 98 8.92 -0.03 -9.02
N VAL A 99 9.79 -0.34 -8.06
CA VAL A 99 11.02 -1.09 -8.29
C VAL A 99 11.09 -2.29 -7.37
N SER A 100 11.65 -3.38 -7.86
CA SER A 100 11.76 -4.61 -7.09
C SER A 100 13.09 -5.32 -7.30
N SER A 101 13.51 -6.04 -6.26
CA SER A 101 14.66 -6.97 -6.30
C SER A 101 14.28 -8.36 -6.81
N ALA A 102 12.99 -8.68 -6.93
CA ALA A 102 12.51 -9.92 -7.53
C ALA A 102 12.46 -9.82 -9.06
N GLU A 103 12.58 -10.95 -9.74
CA GLU A 103 12.43 -11.10 -11.18
C GLU A 103 11.64 -12.38 -11.52
N GLY A 104 11.19 -12.51 -12.77
CA GLY A 104 10.49 -13.72 -13.22
C GLY A 104 9.06 -13.87 -12.67
N ILE A 105 8.49 -12.84 -12.09
CA ILE A 105 7.14 -12.86 -11.52
C ILE A 105 6.12 -12.47 -12.59
N ALA A 106 5.00 -13.19 -12.67
CA ALA A 106 3.90 -12.90 -13.58
C ALA A 106 3.29 -11.51 -13.30
N PRO A 107 2.89 -10.76 -14.32
CA PRO A 107 2.34 -9.40 -14.18
C PRO A 107 1.11 -9.34 -13.25
N GLU A 108 0.25 -10.35 -13.27
CA GLU A 108 -0.94 -10.46 -12.42
C GLU A 108 -0.54 -10.52 -10.95
N ARG A 109 0.53 -11.26 -10.64
CA ARG A 109 1.04 -11.41 -9.28
C ARG A 109 1.63 -10.10 -8.75
N TRP A 110 2.33 -9.35 -9.59
CA TRP A 110 2.79 -8.00 -9.25
C TRP A 110 1.62 -7.08 -8.91
N ASN A 111 0.55 -7.12 -9.71
CA ASN A 111 -0.64 -6.32 -9.47
C ASN A 111 -1.32 -6.68 -8.13
N GLU A 112 -1.38 -7.97 -7.79
CA GLU A 112 -1.87 -8.43 -6.48
C GLU A 112 -1.01 -7.90 -5.32
N TRP A 113 0.31 -7.95 -5.42
CA TRP A 113 1.21 -7.47 -4.37
C TRP A 113 1.12 -5.96 -4.17
N ILE A 114 1.08 -5.19 -5.25
CA ILE A 114 0.87 -3.74 -5.18
C ILE A 114 -0.47 -3.41 -4.52
N ARG A 115 -1.53 -4.15 -4.84
CA ARG A 115 -2.83 -3.99 -4.16
C ARG A 115 -2.78 -4.41 -2.70
N GLY A 116 -2.04 -5.46 -2.39
CA GLY A 116 -1.80 -5.92 -1.02
C GLY A 116 -1.13 -4.85 -0.16
N HIS A 117 -0.15 -4.15 -0.70
CA HIS A 117 0.51 -3.03 -0.03
C HIS A 117 -0.48 -1.92 0.37
N TRP A 118 -1.35 -1.50 -0.55
CA TRP A 118 -2.42 -0.54 -0.27
C TRP A 118 -3.44 -1.03 0.77
N ARG A 119 -3.68 -2.33 0.83
CA ARG A 119 -4.57 -2.93 1.86
C ARG A 119 -3.97 -2.82 3.26
N ILE A 120 -2.65 -2.97 3.40
CA ILE A 120 -1.96 -2.79 4.69
C ILE A 120 -2.06 -1.31 5.11
N GLU A 121 -1.80 -0.39 4.20
CA GLU A 121 -1.87 1.05 4.47
C GLU A 121 -3.29 1.47 4.91
N ASN A 122 -4.31 1.12 4.13
CA ASN A 122 -5.70 1.48 4.43
C ASN A 122 -6.32 0.64 5.56
N GLY A 123 -5.94 -0.62 5.70
CA GLY A 123 -6.54 -1.54 6.67
C GLY A 123 -5.88 -1.51 8.04
N SER A 124 -4.62 -1.14 8.13
CA SER A 124 -3.86 -1.13 9.38
C SER A 124 -3.41 0.26 9.79
N HIS A 125 -2.62 0.95 8.96
CA HIS A 125 -2.08 2.27 9.33
C HIS A 125 -3.17 3.31 9.48
N TYR A 126 -4.02 3.49 8.47
CA TYR A 126 -5.15 4.43 8.54
C TYR A 126 -6.09 4.13 9.71
N VAL A 127 -6.41 2.86 9.96
CA VAL A 127 -7.31 2.51 11.08
C VAL A 127 -6.64 2.81 12.42
N ARG A 128 -5.34 2.58 12.58
CA ARG A 128 -4.62 2.92 13.81
C ARG A 128 -4.55 4.42 14.01
N ASP A 129 -4.30 5.18 12.94
CA ASP A 129 -4.30 6.64 13.02
C ASP A 129 -5.68 7.17 13.44
N VAL A 130 -6.75 6.78 12.75
CA VAL A 130 -8.12 7.24 13.06
C VAL A 130 -8.63 6.75 14.42
N ALA A 131 -8.34 5.48 14.79
CA ALA A 131 -8.84 4.91 16.04
C ALA A 131 -7.97 5.24 17.25
N PHE A 132 -6.66 5.40 17.11
CA PHE A 132 -5.73 5.61 18.21
C PHE A 132 -4.97 6.94 18.15
N ALA A 133 -5.25 7.78 17.14
CA ALA A 133 -4.59 9.05 16.87
C ALA A 133 -3.05 8.90 16.89
N GLU A 134 -2.54 7.91 16.16
CA GLU A 134 -1.12 7.52 16.20
C GLU A 134 -0.24 8.66 15.67
N ASP A 135 -0.61 9.27 14.53
CA ASP A 135 0.10 10.38 13.91
C ASP A 135 0.03 11.68 14.76
N ALA A 136 -1.06 11.87 15.50
CA ALA A 136 -1.22 13.01 16.40
C ALA A 136 -0.52 12.84 17.76
N SER A 137 0.11 11.68 17.99
CA SER A 137 0.75 11.38 19.28
C SER A 137 1.96 12.26 19.55
N ARG A 138 1.96 12.94 20.69
CA ARG A 138 3.06 13.78 21.17
C ARG A 138 3.92 13.12 22.24
N ILE A 139 3.83 11.80 22.40
CA ILE A 139 4.63 11.04 23.35
C ILE A 139 6.09 11.05 22.89
N ARG A 140 6.96 11.73 23.64
CA ARG A 140 8.39 11.87 23.32
C ARG A 140 9.27 10.91 24.10
N LYS A 141 8.82 10.46 25.28
CA LYS A 141 9.54 9.48 26.10
C LYS A 141 9.06 8.09 25.73
N ASN A 142 9.99 7.27 25.22
CA ASN A 142 9.71 5.88 24.77
C ASN A 142 8.54 5.78 23.75
N PRO A 143 8.56 6.51 22.64
CA PRO A 143 7.47 6.50 21.67
C PRO A 143 7.20 5.09 21.10
N ASP A 144 8.23 4.25 21.00
CA ASP A 144 8.15 2.87 20.51
C ASP A 144 7.27 1.99 21.39
N ILE A 145 7.31 2.17 22.71
CA ILE A 145 6.46 1.42 23.65
C ILE A 145 5.00 1.80 23.43
N ALA A 146 4.71 3.09 23.28
CA ALA A 146 3.34 3.54 23.00
C ALA A 146 2.81 3.02 21.66
N ALA A 147 3.65 2.99 20.60
CA ALA A 147 3.30 2.44 19.31
C ALA A 147 3.02 0.92 19.38
N ARG A 148 3.85 0.17 20.13
CA ARG A 148 3.65 -1.28 20.35
C ARG A 148 2.38 -1.56 21.13
N LEU A 149 2.06 -0.80 22.18
CA LEU A 149 0.82 -0.96 22.93
C LEU A 149 -0.41 -0.69 22.09
N ARG A 150 -0.39 0.34 21.22
CA ARG A 150 -1.47 0.60 20.27
C ARG A 150 -1.64 -0.53 19.28
N SER A 151 -0.53 -1.05 18.73
CA SER A 151 -0.54 -2.19 17.82
C SER A 151 -1.09 -3.44 18.47
N PHE A 152 -0.74 -3.70 19.74
CA PHE A 152 -1.24 -4.81 20.51
C PHE A 152 -2.76 -4.67 20.76
N ALA A 153 -3.22 -3.52 21.22
CA ALA A 153 -4.64 -3.24 21.43
C ALA A 153 -5.45 -3.36 20.11
N TYR A 154 -4.92 -2.86 19.00
CA TYR A 154 -5.51 -3.04 17.68
C TYR A 154 -5.68 -4.51 17.32
N ASN A 155 -4.64 -5.33 17.52
CA ASN A 155 -4.69 -6.75 17.20
C ASN A 155 -5.70 -7.51 18.07
N LEU A 156 -5.80 -7.20 19.36
CA LEU A 156 -6.79 -7.80 20.26
C LEU A 156 -8.23 -7.47 19.81
N ILE A 157 -8.50 -6.21 19.52
CA ILE A 157 -9.83 -5.79 19.05
C ILE A 157 -10.16 -6.46 17.71
N ARG A 158 -9.19 -6.61 16.81
CA ARG A 158 -9.38 -7.34 15.55
C ARG A 158 -9.65 -8.81 15.78
N ALA A 159 -8.89 -9.45 16.66
CA ALA A 159 -9.07 -10.88 17.00
C ALA A 159 -10.43 -11.17 17.63
N SER A 160 -11.02 -10.21 18.36
CA SER A 160 -12.37 -10.35 18.92
C SER A 160 -13.51 -10.27 17.87
N GLY A 161 -13.18 -10.12 16.59
CA GLY A 161 -14.18 -10.04 15.51
C GLY A 161 -14.90 -8.69 15.41
N ALA A 162 -14.38 -7.63 16.03
CA ALA A 162 -15.03 -6.33 16.04
C ALA A 162 -15.02 -5.67 14.65
N ASP A 163 -16.19 -5.25 14.18
CA ASP A 163 -16.37 -4.54 12.90
C ASP A 163 -15.82 -3.10 12.93
N ASN A 164 -15.93 -2.43 14.08
CA ASN A 164 -15.54 -1.02 14.26
C ASN A 164 -14.56 -0.84 15.41
N ILE A 165 -13.29 -0.73 15.08
CA ILE A 165 -12.18 -0.60 16.05
C ILE A 165 -12.35 0.62 16.96
N LYS A 166 -12.75 1.78 16.41
CA LYS A 166 -12.91 3.01 17.18
C LYS A 166 -14.00 2.89 18.24
N ASN A 167 -15.17 2.39 17.86
CA ASN A 167 -16.30 2.20 18.75
C ASN A 167 -16.00 1.14 19.83
N THR A 168 -15.37 0.03 19.42
CA THR A 168 -14.98 -1.03 20.36
C THR A 168 -13.96 -0.55 21.38
N ARG A 169 -12.95 0.21 20.93
CA ARG A 169 -11.99 0.85 21.84
C ARG A 169 -12.68 1.80 22.82
N TYR A 170 -13.60 2.63 22.33
CA TYR A 170 -14.34 3.58 23.18
C TYR A 170 -15.18 2.82 24.23
N ARG A 171 -15.90 1.78 23.83
CA ARG A 171 -16.67 0.94 24.74
C ARG A 171 -15.79 0.25 25.78
N ALA A 172 -14.64 -0.30 25.37
CA ALA A 172 -13.69 -0.93 26.28
C ALA A 172 -13.09 0.04 27.30
N ALA A 173 -12.98 1.34 26.97
CA ALA A 173 -12.53 2.38 27.90
C ALA A 173 -13.60 2.74 28.95
N LEU A 174 -14.87 2.52 28.66
CA LEU A 174 -16.00 2.81 29.56
C LEU A 174 -16.46 1.58 30.37
N ASP A 175 -16.18 0.37 29.87
CA ASP A 175 -16.66 -0.90 30.44
C ASP A 175 -15.50 -1.87 30.60
N ILE A 176 -15.03 -2.02 31.84
CA ILE A 176 -13.90 -2.90 32.18
C ILE A 176 -14.27 -4.38 31.91
N ALA A 177 -15.52 -4.80 32.19
CA ALA A 177 -15.95 -6.17 31.95
C ALA A 177 -15.93 -6.50 30.45
N PHE A 178 -16.31 -5.54 29.61
CA PHE A 178 -16.18 -5.66 28.17
C PHE A 178 -14.72 -5.70 27.69
N ALA A 179 -13.84 -4.90 28.30
CA ALA A 179 -12.41 -4.92 27.99
C ALA A 179 -11.78 -6.29 28.31
N VAL A 180 -12.14 -6.90 29.46
CA VAL A 180 -11.69 -8.25 29.84
C VAL A 180 -12.15 -9.28 28.82
N LYS A 181 -13.41 -9.22 28.37
CA LYS A 181 -13.91 -10.14 27.31
C LYS A 181 -13.11 -10.07 26.01
N ILE A 182 -12.61 -8.88 25.64
CA ILE A 182 -11.75 -8.74 24.44
C ILE A 182 -10.39 -9.42 24.67
N LEU A 183 -9.85 -9.37 25.90
CA LEU A 183 -8.59 -10.02 26.25
C LEU A 183 -8.70 -11.55 26.25
N ASP A 184 -9.85 -12.08 26.62
CA ASP A 184 -10.14 -13.52 26.71
C ASP A 184 -10.58 -14.13 25.37
N ALA A 185 -10.91 -13.30 24.38
CA ALA A 185 -11.30 -13.71 23.03
C ALA A 185 -10.07 -14.17 22.23
N ARG A 186 -9.48 -15.32 22.58
CA ARG A 186 -8.37 -15.98 21.88
C ARG A 186 -8.84 -17.24 21.16
#